data_159f9a8cac34cf5704f32cf19902fe08
#
_entry.id   159f9a8cac34cf5704f32cf19902fe08
#
_cell.length_a   1.000
_cell.length_b   1.000
_cell.length_c   1.000
_cell.angle_alpha   90.00
_cell.angle_beta   90.00
_cell.angle_gamma   90.00
#
_symmetry.space_group_name_H-M   'P 1'
#
loop_
_entity.id
_entity.type
_entity.pdbx_description
1 polymer ?
#
loop_
_entity_poly.entity_id
_entity_poly.type
_entity_poly.pdbx_seq_one_letter_code
_entity_poly.pdbx_strand_id
1 'polypeptide(L)'
;MGNPNLAPNIRPTKQYPTIAACGLDCGLCPRFYTVGPSRCPGCAGPGFYDRRPTCSFITCCVRDKRLEVCSECSDFPCPKFKSAEEYMQVRESSSYPSSWKILPNLYFIKEHGIKKFVEQQKKRIKLLETMIGKFDDGRSRSFFCKAATFHDVTALADSIAKATTMIKAHNIKQRDRKSRANILKAIINDIPSEE
;
A
#
# COMPACT_ATOMS: atom_id res chain seq x y z
N MET A 1 7.47 -0.71 -28.97
CA MET A 1 8.48 -1.63 -29.53
C MET A 1 9.44 -1.97 -28.41
N GLY A 2 9.57 -3.25 -28.01
CA GLY A 2 10.48 -3.68 -26.94
C GLY A 2 11.93 -3.60 -27.43
N ASN A 3 12.86 -3.31 -26.51
CA ASN A 3 14.29 -3.27 -26.82
C ASN A 3 14.78 -4.70 -27.17
N PRO A 4 15.26 -4.97 -28.41
CA PRO A 4 15.60 -6.32 -28.86
C PRO A 4 16.86 -6.92 -28.18
N ASN A 5 17.59 -6.13 -27.38
CA ASN A 5 18.83 -6.55 -26.72
C ASN A 5 18.65 -7.04 -25.27
N LEU A 6 17.42 -7.25 -24.80
CA LEU A 6 17.18 -7.75 -23.45
C LEU A 6 17.03 -9.27 -23.47
N ALA A 7 17.99 -9.95 -22.83
CA ALA A 7 17.87 -11.38 -22.58
C ALA A 7 16.52 -11.69 -21.89
N PRO A 8 15.78 -12.76 -22.31
CA PRO A 8 14.42 -13.03 -21.88
C PRO A 8 14.24 -13.31 -20.38
N ASN A 9 15.33 -13.43 -19.61
CA ASN A 9 15.34 -13.81 -18.20
C ASN A 9 15.73 -12.69 -17.23
N ILE A 10 15.81 -11.42 -17.69
CA ILE A 10 16.13 -10.33 -16.74
C ILE A 10 14.92 -10.08 -15.84
N ARG A 11 15.13 -10.28 -14.53
CA ARG A 11 14.19 -10.00 -13.44
C ARG A 11 14.57 -8.66 -12.78
N PRO A 12 14.14 -7.51 -13.32
CA PRO A 12 14.58 -6.22 -12.83
C PRO A 12 13.99 -5.96 -11.44
N THR A 13 14.81 -5.45 -10.54
CA THR A 13 14.39 -5.01 -9.21
C THR A 13 14.19 -3.51 -9.20
N LYS A 14 13.22 -3.05 -8.40
CA LYS A 14 12.93 -1.64 -8.17
C LYS A 14 13.68 -1.12 -6.94
N GLN A 15 14.02 0.16 -6.96
CA GLN A 15 14.55 0.85 -5.79
C GLN A 15 13.47 1.08 -4.73
N TYR A 16 12.22 1.32 -5.18
CA TYR A 16 11.08 1.60 -4.30
C TYR A 16 9.98 0.53 -4.44
N PRO A 17 10.16 -0.69 -3.91
CA PRO A 17 9.20 -1.78 -4.07
C PRO A 17 7.89 -1.57 -3.29
N THR A 18 7.85 -0.60 -2.36
CA THR A 18 6.63 -0.24 -1.60
C THR A 18 5.60 0.52 -2.42
N ILE A 19 5.96 1.02 -3.62
CA ILE A 19 5.03 1.52 -4.62
C ILE A 19 5.14 0.66 -5.88
N ALA A 20 4.01 0.17 -6.42
CA ALA A 20 4.02 -0.63 -7.63
C ALA A 20 4.29 0.21 -8.88
N ALA A 21 4.76 -0.43 -9.95
CA ALA A 21 4.90 0.21 -11.26
C ALA A 21 3.58 0.88 -11.72
N CYS A 22 2.44 0.25 -11.45
CA CYS A 22 1.12 0.80 -11.76
C CYS A 22 0.59 1.82 -10.75
N GLY A 23 1.31 2.16 -9.67
CA GLY A 23 0.86 3.12 -8.65
C GLY A 23 0.14 2.51 -7.44
N LEU A 24 -0.03 1.17 -7.39
CA LEU A 24 -0.61 0.51 -6.22
C LEU A 24 0.31 0.68 -5.01
N ASP A 25 -0.24 1.12 -3.87
CA ASP A 25 0.52 1.30 -2.63
C ASP A 25 0.79 -0.07 -1.96
N CYS A 26 1.92 -0.68 -2.35
CA CYS A 26 2.34 -1.96 -1.80
C CYS A 26 2.74 -1.86 -0.32
N GLY A 27 3.25 -0.71 0.12
CA GLY A 27 3.63 -0.47 1.51
C GLY A 27 2.45 -0.42 2.48
N LEU A 28 1.22 -0.18 1.98
CA LEU A 28 -0.02 -0.22 2.76
C LEU A 28 -0.89 -1.45 2.45
N CYS A 29 -0.36 -2.42 1.70
CA CYS A 29 -1.08 -3.62 1.31
C CYS A 29 -1.02 -4.70 2.40
N PRO A 30 -2.14 -5.35 2.77
CA PRO A 30 -2.14 -6.42 3.77
C PRO A 30 -1.18 -7.58 3.47
N ARG A 31 -0.95 -7.87 2.19
CA ARG A 31 -0.01 -8.93 1.77
C ARG A 31 1.45 -8.60 2.06
N PHE A 32 1.80 -7.33 2.19
CA PHE A 32 3.14 -6.89 2.58
C PHE A 32 3.44 -7.26 4.04
N TYR A 33 2.40 -7.32 4.88
CA TYR A 33 2.47 -7.62 6.32
C TYR A 33 2.10 -9.07 6.65
N THR A 34 1.92 -9.94 5.65
CA THR A 34 1.69 -11.36 5.89
C THR A 34 2.94 -11.99 6.51
N VAL A 35 2.76 -12.83 7.54
CA VAL A 35 3.86 -13.57 8.16
C VAL A 35 4.10 -14.86 7.37
N GLY A 36 5.36 -15.24 7.19
CA GLY A 36 5.76 -16.49 6.54
C GLY A 36 6.01 -16.40 5.03
N PRO A 37 6.11 -17.54 4.34
CA PRO A 37 6.57 -17.63 2.94
C PRO A 37 5.67 -16.91 1.93
N SER A 38 4.40 -16.71 2.25
CA SER A 38 3.43 -16.02 1.38
C SER A 38 3.53 -14.49 1.43
N ARG A 39 4.40 -13.93 2.26
CA ARG A 39 4.63 -12.49 2.35
C ARG A 39 5.01 -11.92 0.98
N CYS A 40 4.35 -10.83 0.58
CA CYS A 40 4.71 -10.09 -0.62
C CYS A 40 5.86 -9.12 -0.31
N PRO A 41 6.97 -9.15 -1.06
CA PRO A 41 8.10 -8.26 -0.81
C PRO A 41 7.92 -6.86 -1.40
N GLY A 42 6.75 -6.53 -1.92
CA GLY A 42 6.52 -5.35 -2.74
C GLY A 42 6.76 -5.60 -4.23
N CYS A 43 6.28 -4.68 -5.07
CA CYS A 43 6.33 -4.83 -6.53
C CYS A 43 7.78 -4.81 -7.05
N ALA A 44 8.19 -5.89 -7.69
CA ALA A 44 9.55 -6.10 -8.20
C ALA A 44 10.64 -5.86 -7.13
N GLY A 45 10.32 -6.09 -5.85
CA GLY A 45 11.30 -6.10 -4.76
C GLY A 45 12.09 -7.42 -4.71
N PRO A 46 13.08 -7.53 -3.81
CA PRO A 46 13.89 -8.74 -3.66
C PRO A 46 13.03 -9.99 -3.43
N GLY A 47 13.25 -11.03 -4.24
CA GLY A 47 12.48 -12.28 -4.16
C GLY A 47 11.03 -12.19 -4.66
N PHE A 48 10.64 -11.09 -5.32
CA PHE A 48 9.28 -10.92 -5.87
C PHE A 48 8.94 -12.01 -6.87
N TYR A 49 9.81 -12.26 -7.83
CA TYR A 49 9.57 -13.18 -8.95
C TYR A 49 9.57 -14.67 -8.56
N ASP A 50 10.03 -14.99 -7.36
CA ASP A 50 9.95 -16.34 -6.82
C ASP A 50 8.57 -16.64 -6.21
N ARG A 51 7.77 -15.59 -5.96
CA ARG A 51 6.50 -15.67 -5.24
C ARG A 51 5.32 -15.10 -6.01
N ARG A 52 5.58 -14.30 -7.03
CA ARG A 52 4.55 -13.57 -7.80
C ARG A 52 4.89 -13.58 -9.27
N PRO A 53 3.88 -13.77 -10.12
CA PRO A 53 4.05 -13.61 -11.57
C PRO A 53 4.33 -12.15 -11.90
N THR A 54 5.01 -11.93 -13.01
CA THR A 54 5.12 -10.61 -13.61
C THR A 54 3.75 -10.17 -14.18
N CYS A 55 3.56 -8.87 -14.33
CA CYS A 55 2.38 -8.30 -14.97
C CYS A 55 2.79 -7.33 -16.08
N SER A 56 1.83 -6.95 -16.94
CA SER A 56 2.08 -6.06 -18.07
C SER A 56 2.68 -4.70 -17.68
N PHE A 57 2.39 -4.19 -16.47
CA PHE A 57 2.99 -2.96 -15.96
C PHE A 57 4.46 -3.15 -15.58
N ILE A 58 4.82 -4.24 -14.89
CA ILE A 58 6.21 -4.56 -14.57
C ILE A 58 7.00 -4.77 -15.85
N THR A 59 6.45 -5.54 -16.79
CA THR A 59 7.10 -5.81 -18.07
C THR A 59 7.41 -4.51 -18.81
N CYS A 60 6.40 -3.68 -19.06
CA CYS A 60 6.55 -2.45 -19.81
C CYS A 60 7.38 -1.39 -19.07
N CYS A 61 7.00 -1.07 -17.82
CA CYS A 61 7.59 0.04 -17.07
C CYS A 61 8.99 -0.33 -16.54
N VAL A 62 9.11 -1.45 -15.83
CA VAL A 62 10.34 -1.77 -15.08
C VAL A 62 11.36 -2.48 -15.97
N ARG A 63 10.91 -3.50 -16.74
CA ARG A 63 11.83 -4.29 -17.57
C ARG A 63 12.24 -3.55 -18.84
N ASP A 64 11.26 -3.07 -19.61
CA ASP A 64 11.51 -2.56 -20.97
C ASP A 64 11.95 -1.08 -20.93
N LYS A 65 11.30 -0.25 -20.12
CA LYS A 65 11.58 1.19 -20.03
C LYS A 65 12.55 1.59 -18.90
N ARG A 66 12.88 0.67 -17.99
CA ARG A 66 13.78 0.93 -16.84
C ARG A 66 13.32 2.05 -15.91
N LEU A 67 12.02 2.20 -15.75
CA LEU A 67 11.39 3.19 -14.89
C LEU A 67 10.91 2.56 -13.57
N GLU A 68 10.85 3.36 -12.51
CA GLU A 68 10.31 2.92 -11.21
C GLU A 68 8.80 2.82 -11.23
N VAL A 69 8.11 3.80 -11.82
CA VAL A 69 6.65 3.88 -11.90
C VAL A 69 6.19 4.41 -13.25
N CYS A 70 4.97 4.06 -13.64
CA CYS A 70 4.43 4.44 -14.94
C CYS A 70 4.29 5.95 -15.15
N SER A 71 4.17 6.75 -14.09
CA SER A 71 4.10 8.21 -14.19
C SER A 71 5.39 8.88 -14.66
N GLU A 72 6.53 8.15 -14.63
CA GLU A 72 7.80 8.62 -15.18
C GLU A 72 7.87 8.42 -16.71
N CYS A 73 6.89 7.70 -17.28
CA CYS A 73 6.83 7.46 -18.72
C CYS A 73 6.24 8.66 -19.46
N SER A 74 6.82 9.04 -20.61
CA SER A 74 6.27 10.09 -21.48
C SER A 74 4.84 9.84 -21.95
N ASP A 75 4.48 8.55 -22.10
CA ASP A 75 3.17 8.10 -22.58
C ASP A 75 2.11 8.05 -21.45
N PHE A 76 2.43 8.45 -20.21
CA PHE A 76 1.48 8.41 -19.11
C PHE A 76 0.51 9.62 -19.14
N PRO A 77 -0.83 9.37 -18.98
CA PRO A 77 -1.51 8.08 -18.87
C PRO A 77 -1.65 7.37 -20.22
N CYS A 78 -1.24 6.10 -20.29
CA CYS A 78 -1.33 5.31 -21.51
C CYS A 78 -2.61 4.44 -21.55
N PRO A 79 -2.94 3.80 -22.71
CA PRO A 79 -4.15 2.98 -22.82
C PRO A 79 -4.29 1.83 -21.80
N LYS A 80 -3.19 1.40 -21.15
CA LYS A 80 -3.24 0.41 -20.06
C LYS A 80 -4.05 0.90 -18.86
N PHE A 81 -4.19 2.21 -18.66
CA PHE A 81 -4.94 2.82 -17.55
C PHE A 81 -6.41 3.06 -17.87
N LYS A 82 -6.85 3.00 -19.14
CA LYS A 82 -8.29 3.05 -19.47
C LYS A 82 -9.05 1.88 -18.85
N SER A 83 -8.45 0.68 -18.93
CA SER A 83 -9.00 -0.50 -18.26
C SER A 83 -8.81 -0.45 -16.73
N ALA A 84 -7.90 0.38 -16.22
CA ALA A 84 -7.73 0.57 -14.79
C ALA A 84 -8.79 1.52 -14.21
N GLU A 85 -9.26 2.52 -14.94
CA GLU A 85 -10.38 3.40 -14.56
C GLU A 85 -11.69 2.60 -14.49
N GLU A 86 -12.02 1.80 -15.51
CA GLU A 86 -13.14 0.87 -15.48
C GLU A 86 -13.00 -0.15 -14.33
N TYR A 87 -11.80 -0.67 -14.11
CA TYR A 87 -11.50 -1.60 -13.05
C TYR A 87 -11.57 -0.97 -11.66
N MET A 88 -11.31 0.32 -11.51
CA MET A 88 -11.47 1.07 -10.27
C MET A 88 -12.93 1.37 -9.96
N GLN A 89 -13.75 1.71 -10.95
CA GLN A 89 -15.20 1.87 -10.79
C GLN A 89 -15.89 0.57 -10.34
N VAL A 90 -15.43 -0.58 -10.85
CA VAL A 90 -15.90 -1.91 -10.44
C VAL A 90 -15.38 -2.31 -9.05
N ARG A 91 -14.31 -1.67 -8.54
CA ARG A 91 -13.62 -2.05 -7.31
C ARG A 91 -13.89 -1.20 -6.08
N GLU A 92 -14.80 -0.25 -6.11
CA GLU A 92 -15.30 0.38 -4.89
C GLU A 92 -15.89 -0.66 -3.90
N SER A 93 -16.28 -1.83 -4.43
CA SER A 93 -16.69 -3.00 -3.66
C SER A 93 -15.55 -3.97 -3.31
N SER A 94 -14.30 -3.75 -3.75
CA SER A 94 -13.24 -4.76 -3.59
C SER A 94 -12.49 -4.65 -2.27
N SER A 95 -12.13 -5.81 -1.73
CA SER A 95 -11.39 -6.02 -0.48
C SER A 95 -9.93 -5.54 -0.48
N TYR A 96 -9.45 -4.86 -1.55
CA TYR A 96 -8.07 -4.36 -1.65
C TYR A 96 -8.03 -2.83 -1.72
N PRO A 97 -7.99 -2.15 -0.56
CA PRO A 97 -8.00 -0.67 -0.49
C PRO A 97 -6.84 -0.01 -1.23
N SER A 98 -5.69 -0.67 -1.29
CA SER A 98 -4.49 -0.14 -1.94
C SER A 98 -4.64 0.08 -3.45
N SER A 99 -5.67 -0.51 -4.11
CA SER A 99 -5.94 -0.28 -5.53
C SER A 99 -6.70 1.02 -5.81
N TRP A 100 -7.36 1.60 -4.83
CA TRP A 100 -8.21 2.78 -5.01
C TRP A 100 -7.44 4.09 -5.24
N LYS A 101 -6.15 4.12 -4.88
CA LYS A 101 -5.28 5.30 -5.06
C LYS A 101 -4.24 5.13 -6.18
N ILE A 102 -4.43 4.18 -7.10
CA ILE A 102 -3.49 3.91 -8.19
C ILE A 102 -3.18 5.18 -9.01
N LEU A 103 -4.20 5.77 -9.62
CA LEU A 103 -4.03 6.98 -10.43
C LEU A 103 -3.68 8.21 -9.59
N PRO A 104 -4.36 8.50 -8.45
CA PRO A 104 -3.94 9.58 -7.57
C PRO A 104 -2.47 9.50 -7.14
N ASN A 105 -1.97 8.31 -6.80
CA ASN A 105 -0.56 8.12 -6.46
C ASN A 105 0.37 8.45 -7.64
N LEU A 106 0.02 7.99 -8.85
CA LEU A 106 0.83 8.24 -10.04
C LEU A 106 0.83 9.72 -10.43
N TYR A 107 -0.32 10.41 -10.36
CA TYR A 107 -0.37 11.85 -10.62
C TYR A 107 0.42 12.63 -9.58
N PHE A 108 0.29 12.28 -8.29
CA PHE A 108 1.11 12.88 -7.24
C PHE A 108 2.63 12.69 -7.52
N ILE A 109 3.03 11.47 -7.91
CA ILE A 109 4.43 11.19 -8.22
C ILE A 109 4.89 11.98 -9.47
N LYS A 110 4.04 12.11 -10.49
CA LYS A 110 4.34 12.90 -11.69
C LYS A 110 4.60 14.37 -11.37
N GLU A 111 3.83 14.93 -10.46
CA GLU A 111 3.93 16.34 -10.06
C GLU A 111 5.06 16.61 -9.07
N HIS A 112 5.23 15.72 -8.09
CA HIS A 112 6.10 15.98 -6.94
C HIS A 112 7.33 15.07 -6.84
N GLY A 113 7.42 14.05 -7.69
CA GLY A 113 8.48 13.05 -7.70
C GLY A 113 8.28 11.90 -6.71
N ILE A 114 8.88 10.76 -7.06
CA ILE A 114 8.75 9.52 -6.28
C ILE A 114 9.32 9.63 -4.86
N LYS A 115 10.38 10.42 -4.66
CA LYS A 115 11.00 10.60 -3.34
C LYS A 115 10.02 11.22 -2.35
N LYS A 116 9.31 12.28 -2.76
CA LYS A 116 8.31 12.96 -1.92
C LYS A 116 7.14 12.03 -1.59
N PHE A 117 6.69 11.22 -2.55
CA PHE A 117 5.69 10.19 -2.30
C PHE A 117 6.16 9.19 -1.24
N VAL A 118 7.36 8.64 -1.38
CA VAL A 118 7.92 7.66 -0.44
C VAL A 118 8.11 8.24 0.96
N GLU A 119 8.46 9.52 1.10
CA GLU A 119 8.54 10.21 2.40
C GLU A 119 7.17 10.28 3.10
N GLN A 120 6.12 10.63 2.37
CA GLN A 120 4.76 10.62 2.92
C GLN A 120 4.30 9.19 3.25
N GLN A 121 4.58 8.24 2.36
CA GLN A 121 4.26 6.83 2.57
C GLN A 121 4.92 6.27 3.84
N LYS A 122 6.18 6.63 4.11
CA LYS A 122 6.90 6.20 5.32
C LYS A 122 6.17 6.59 6.61
N LYS A 123 5.57 7.79 6.67
CA LYS A 123 4.78 8.23 7.82
C LYS A 123 3.57 7.30 8.04
N ARG A 124 2.83 7.00 6.97
CA ARG A 124 1.69 6.09 6.99
C ARG A 124 2.08 4.65 7.35
N ILE A 125 3.18 4.15 6.79
CA ILE A 125 3.74 2.83 7.10
C ILE A 125 4.07 2.72 8.59
N LYS A 126 4.72 3.73 9.19
CA LYS A 126 5.06 3.72 10.62
C LYS A 126 3.83 3.63 11.53
N LEU A 127 2.75 4.35 11.19
CA LEU A 127 1.48 4.25 11.91
C LEU A 127 0.85 2.87 11.73
N LEU A 128 0.83 2.35 10.51
CA LEU A 128 0.30 1.02 10.20
C LEU A 128 1.06 -0.08 10.96
N GLU A 129 2.38 -0.03 10.98
CA GLU A 129 3.21 -0.97 11.76
C GLU A 129 2.90 -0.89 13.24
N THR A 130 2.66 0.31 13.76
CA THR A 130 2.21 0.51 15.16
C THR A 130 0.85 -0.11 15.40
N MET A 131 -0.12 0.08 14.49
CA MET A 131 -1.45 -0.51 14.59
C MET A 131 -1.37 -2.04 14.54
N ILE A 132 -0.63 -2.60 13.59
CA ILE A 132 -0.45 -4.06 13.46
C ILE A 132 0.27 -4.62 14.69
N GLY A 133 1.36 -4.02 15.15
CA GLY A 133 2.16 -4.54 16.25
C GLY A 133 1.44 -4.51 17.59
N LYS A 134 0.63 -3.47 17.85
CA LYS A 134 0.01 -3.27 19.15
C LYS A 134 -1.45 -3.68 19.24
N PHE A 135 -2.19 -3.72 18.12
CA PHE A 135 -3.65 -3.86 18.12
C PHE A 135 -4.17 -4.99 17.21
N ASP A 136 -3.35 -5.58 16.31
CA ASP A 136 -3.85 -6.63 15.41
C ASP A 136 -4.16 -7.92 16.20
N ASP A 137 -5.40 -8.36 16.08
CA ASP A 137 -5.92 -9.62 16.62
C ASP A 137 -5.79 -10.81 15.64
N GLY A 138 -5.05 -10.63 14.55
CA GLY A 138 -4.87 -11.58 13.46
C GLY A 138 -5.92 -11.46 12.35
N ARG A 139 -7.01 -10.69 12.56
CA ARG A 139 -8.10 -10.46 11.60
C ARG A 139 -8.25 -8.99 11.21
N SER A 140 -7.64 -8.08 11.96
CA SER A 140 -7.82 -6.63 11.82
C SER A 140 -6.84 -5.96 10.86
N ARG A 141 -5.86 -6.70 10.34
CA ARG A 141 -4.80 -6.17 9.48
C ARG A 141 -5.34 -5.43 8.25
N SER A 142 -6.30 -6.02 7.53
CA SER A 142 -6.89 -5.38 6.34
C SER A 142 -7.60 -4.07 6.69
N PHE A 143 -8.27 -4.01 7.84
CA PHE A 143 -8.89 -2.78 8.34
C PHE A 143 -7.85 -1.70 8.60
N PHE A 144 -6.75 -2.04 9.28
CA PHE A 144 -5.68 -1.08 9.57
C PHE A 144 -4.96 -0.60 8.31
N CYS A 145 -4.76 -1.48 7.32
CA CYS A 145 -4.25 -1.09 6.01
C CYS A 145 -5.18 -0.10 5.30
N LYS A 146 -6.50 -0.35 5.35
CA LYS A 146 -7.51 0.57 4.81
C LYS A 146 -7.46 1.92 5.53
N ALA A 147 -7.42 1.92 6.84
CA ALA A 147 -7.33 3.13 7.64
C ALA A 147 -6.07 3.95 7.28
N ALA A 148 -4.89 3.30 7.21
CA ALA A 148 -3.64 3.95 6.83
C ALA A 148 -3.65 4.51 5.40
N THR A 149 -4.49 3.98 4.51
CA THR A 149 -4.62 4.45 3.12
C THR A 149 -5.49 5.70 3.01
N PHE A 150 -6.59 5.76 3.78
CA PHE A 150 -7.66 6.74 3.52
C PHE A 150 -7.75 7.87 4.56
N HIS A 151 -7.37 7.63 5.81
CA HIS A 151 -7.46 8.68 6.83
C HIS A 151 -6.22 9.57 6.85
N ASP A 152 -6.38 10.76 7.38
CA ASP A 152 -5.28 11.70 7.64
C ASP A 152 -4.27 11.11 8.64
N VAL A 153 -2.99 11.45 8.45
CA VAL A 153 -1.89 10.93 9.27
C VAL A 153 -2.00 11.39 10.72
N THR A 154 -2.42 12.64 10.94
CA THR A 154 -2.59 13.22 12.28
C THR A 154 -3.76 12.57 13.00
N ALA A 155 -4.92 12.46 12.33
CA ALA A 155 -6.10 11.81 12.88
C ALA A 155 -5.84 10.34 13.26
N LEU A 156 -5.05 9.60 12.47
CA LEU A 156 -4.63 8.25 12.82
C LEU A 156 -3.69 8.20 14.03
N ALA A 157 -2.73 9.13 14.12
CA ALA A 157 -1.82 9.21 15.24
C ALA A 157 -2.58 9.49 16.53
N ASP A 158 -3.54 10.42 16.50
CA ASP A 158 -4.41 10.77 17.64
C ASP A 158 -5.31 9.58 18.04
N SER A 159 -5.84 8.84 17.06
CA SER A 159 -6.62 7.63 17.31
C SER A 159 -5.81 6.55 18.03
N ILE A 160 -4.56 6.34 17.62
CA ILE A 160 -3.64 5.41 18.29
C ILE A 160 -3.33 5.85 19.71
N ALA A 161 -3.09 7.14 19.91
CA ALA A 161 -2.83 7.72 21.25
C ALA A 161 -4.05 7.56 22.16
N LYS A 162 -5.25 7.92 21.70
CA LYS A 162 -6.52 7.76 22.40
C LYS A 162 -6.79 6.31 22.77
N ALA A 163 -6.64 5.39 21.82
CA ALA A 163 -6.81 3.95 22.07
C ALA A 163 -5.82 3.44 23.13
N THR A 164 -4.57 3.90 23.07
CA THR A 164 -3.54 3.51 24.06
C THR A 164 -3.90 3.99 25.47
N THR A 165 -4.41 5.21 25.60
CA THR A 165 -4.87 5.77 26.90
C THR A 165 -6.06 4.97 27.44
N MET A 166 -7.07 4.68 26.61
CA MET A 166 -8.24 3.90 27.02
C MET A 166 -7.86 2.48 27.46
N ILE A 167 -6.94 1.82 26.75
CA ILE A 167 -6.44 0.49 27.10
C ILE A 167 -5.77 0.51 28.49
N LYS A 168 -5.01 1.54 28.80
CA LYS A 168 -4.39 1.71 30.13
C LYS A 168 -5.44 1.96 31.20
N ALA A 169 -6.39 2.86 30.98
CA ALA A 169 -7.44 3.20 31.93
C ALA A 169 -8.32 1.98 32.29
N HIS A 170 -8.60 1.11 31.33
CA HIS A 170 -9.39 -0.11 31.52
C HIS A 170 -8.56 -1.35 31.90
N ASN A 171 -7.24 -1.20 32.17
CA ASN A 171 -6.34 -2.30 32.52
C ASN A 171 -6.36 -3.50 31.52
N ILE A 172 -6.58 -3.22 30.22
CA ILE A 172 -6.66 -4.26 29.20
C ILE A 172 -5.27 -4.85 28.96
N LYS A 173 -5.15 -6.15 29.23
CA LYS A 173 -3.88 -6.86 29.14
C LYS A 173 -3.38 -6.95 27.67
N GLN A 174 -2.06 -7.03 27.49
CA GLN A 174 -1.45 -7.11 26.16
C GLN A 174 -1.91 -8.35 25.39
N ARG A 175 -2.22 -9.45 26.07
CA ARG A 175 -2.72 -10.71 25.47
C ARG A 175 -4.16 -10.60 24.95
N ASP A 176 -4.95 -9.65 25.45
CA ASP A 176 -6.32 -9.41 24.97
C ASP A 176 -6.31 -8.56 23.70
N ARG A 177 -5.82 -9.17 22.61
CA ARG A 177 -5.69 -8.52 21.31
C ARG A 177 -7.03 -8.13 20.73
N LYS A 178 -8.10 -8.90 21.00
CA LYS A 178 -9.44 -8.64 20.48
C LYS A 178 -10.03 -7.34 21.04
N SER A 179 -9.99 -7.15 22.35
CA SER A 179 -10.46 -5.90 22.97
C SER A 179 -9.65 -4.70 22.50
N ARG A 180 -8.32 -4.83 22.42
CA ARG A 180 -7.44 -3.79 21.91
C ARG A 180 -7.76 -3.40 20.46
N ALA A 181 -7.96 -4.39 19.59
CA ALA A 181 -8.35 -4.16 18.20
C ALA A 181 -9.70 -3.44 18.09
N ASN A 182 -10.69 -3.87 18.86
CA ASN A 182 -12.03 -3.30 18.85
C ASN A 182 -12.04 -1.83 19.30
N ILE A 183 -11.26 -1.48 20.35
CA ILE A 183 -11.14 -0.09 20.81
C ILE A 183 -10.58 0.79 19.69
N LEU A 184 -9.47 0.38 19.07
CA LEU A 184 -8.87 1.20 18.01
C LEU A 184 -9.78 1.30 16.79
N LYS A 185 -10.46 0.21 16.40
CA LYS A 185 -11.42 0.23 15.28
C LYS A 185 -12.58 1.17 15.54
N ALA A 186 -13.14 1.17 16.75
CA ALA A 186 -14.23 2.08 17.12
C ALA A 186 -13.79 3.53 16.96
N ILE A 187 -12.62 3.89 17.50
CA ILE A 187 -12.09 5.26 17.41
C ILE A 187 -11.83 5.66 15.94
N ILE A 188 -11.28 4.75 15.12
CA ILE A 188 -11.01 5.04 13.71
C ILE A 188 -12.32 5.22 12.92
N ASN A 189 -13.36 4.42 13.20
CA ASN A 189 -14.66 4.55 12.54
C ASN A 189 -15.37 5.87 12.87
N ASP A 190 -15.02 6.50 14.00
CA ASP A 190 -15.55 7.82 14.41
C ASP A 190 -14.79 8.99 13.74
N ILE A 191 -13.72 8.73 12.96
CA ILE A 191 -13.05 9.77 12.18
C ILE A 191 -14.00 10.22 11.06
N PRO A 192 -14.33 11.51 10.95
CA PRO A 192 -15.13 11.99 9.84
C PRO A 192 -14.51 11.62 8.49
N SER A 193 -15.35 11.17 7.55
CA SER A 193 -14.91 11.00 6.17
C SER A 193 -14.62 12.39 5.60
N GLU A 194 -13.43 12.61 5.08
CA GLU A 194 -13.18 13.76 4.21
C GLU A 194 -14.05 13.54 2.95
N GLU A 195 -15.03 14.43 2.74
CA GLU A 195 -15.84 14.50 1.52
C GLU A 195 -15.00 14.93 0.32
#